data_2b87d93eb49dfbc3fe73741351bf633c
#
_entry.id   2b87d93eb49dfbc3fe73741351bf633c
#
_cell.length_a   1.000
_cell.length_b   1.000
_cell.length_c   1.000
_cell.angle_alpha   90.00
_cell.angle_beta   90.00
_cell.angle_gamma   90.00
#
_symmetry.space_group_name_H-M   'P 1'
#
loop_
_entity.id
_entity.type
_entity.pdbx_description
1 polymer ?
#
loop_
_entity_poly.entity_id
_entity_poly.type
_entity_poly.pdbx_seq_one_letter_code
_entity_poly.pdbx_strand_id
1 'polypeptide(L)'
;MDILVIDQCSNSKSYPDESAVFDAGEIDDTGLDALRARDEAVSVPARKLYDGRQQQYISEAVDSLRADGNTVDRYFISAGFGLVAEREELPPYNATFAEMTASEIDSRSASLEISERTRDAITSSSYDIVFFTLGSDYYRALDLSDVLSALPADTLGVTFNQEELADQYENVISVPARTEQAKEQGTIVVALKGNYLKNFASHLATGNEPDSPDDVESACLSKPTSQQDLTDF
;
A
#
# COMPACT_ATOMS: atom_id res chain seq x y z
N MET A 1 17.21 6.81 1.76
CA MET A 1 16.32 6.09 2.72
C MET A 1 15.90 4.76 2.12
N ASP A 2 15.69 3.77 2.97
CA ASP A 2 15.13 2.46 2.62
C ASP A 2 13.66 2.42 3.07
N ILE A 3 12.74 2.35 2.12
CA ILE A 3 11.30 2.55 2.34
C ILE A 3 10.53 1.29 1.91
N LEU A 4 9.61 0.83 2.75
CA LEU A 4 8.66 -0.21 2.39
C LEU A 4 7.24 0.38 2.27
N VAL A 5 6.53 0.03 1.22
CA VAL A 5 5.12 0.39 1.03
C VAL A 5 4.27 -0.87 0.97
N ILE A 6 3.43 -1.06 1.97
CA ILE A 6 2.38 -2.09 1.99
C ILE A 6 1.08 -1.43 1.52
N ASP A 7 0.70 -1.74 0.29
CA ASP A 7 -0.49 -1.22 -0.37
C ASP A 7 -1.58 -2.30 -0.43
N GLN A 8 -2.73 -1.96 -0.92
CA GLN A 8 -3.86 -2.88 -1.10
C GLN A 8 -4.15 -3.11 -2.58
N CYS A 9 -4.70 -4.26 -2.93
CA CYS A 9 -5.29 -4.45 -4.25
C CYS A 9 -6.47 -3.49 -4.45
N SER A 10 -6.80 -3.20 -5.69
CA SER A 10 -7.93 -2.35 -6.05
C SER A 10 -9.10 -3.18 -6.61
N ASN A 11 -10.33 -2.65 -6.48
CA ASN A 11 -11.49 -3.22 -7.17
C ASN A 11 -11.36 -3.05 -8.69
N SER A 12 -10.80 -1.91 -9.14
CA SER A 12 -10.43 -1.71 -10.53
C SER A 12 -9.14 -2.46 -10.84
N LYS A 13 -9.18 -3.34 -11.84
CA LYS A 13 -8.04 -4.12 -12.31
C LYS A 13 -7.90 -3.96 -13.82
N SER A 14 -6.68 -3.75 -14.29
CA SER A 14 -6.35 -3.57 -15.70
C SER A 14 -5.66 -4.82 -16.25
N TYR A 15 -6.29 -5.49 -17.20
CA TYR A 15 -5.77 -6.68 -17.85
C TYR A 15 -6.32 -6.78 -19.30
N PRO A 16 -5.69 -7.57 -20.19
CA PRO A 16 -6.17 -7.75 -21.54
C PRO A 16 -7.58 -8.37 -21.62
N ASP A 17 -8.42 -7.87 -22.52
CA ASP A 17 -9.82 -8.29 -22.67
C ASP A 17 -9.98 -9.79 -23.01
N GLU A 18 -8.98 -10.40 -23.67
CA GLU A 18 -9.02 -11.82 -24.03
C GLU A 18 -8.64 -12.74 -22.86
N SER A 19 -8.19 -12.21 -21.72
CA SER A 19 -7.78 -13.02 -20.59
C SER A 19 -8.96 -13.59 -19.82
N ALA A 20 -8.85 -14.84 -19.37
CA ALA A 20 -9.77 -15.40 -18.37
C ALA A 20 -9.61 -14.65 -17.03
N VAL A 21 -10.73 -14.51 -16.31
CA VAL A 21 -10.77 -13.87 -14.98
C VAL A 21 -11.22 -14.91 -13.97
N PHE A 22 -10.36 -15.22 -13.02
CA PHE A 22 -10.57 -16.30 -12.04
C PHE A 22 -11.28 -15.78 -10.79
N ASP A 23 -12.22 -16.56 -10.28
CA ASP A 23 -12.85 -16.26 -8.98
C ASP A 23 -12.06 -16.81 -7.78
N ALA A 24 -12.50 -16.46 -6.58
CA ALA A 24 -11.80 -16.86 -5.36
C ALA A 24 -11.75 -18.39 -5.19
N GLY A 25 -12.80 -19.12 -5.58
CA GLY A 25 -12.85 -20.58 -5.49
C GLY A 25 -11.86 -21.25 -6.44
N GLU A 26 -11.79 -20.77 -7.70
CA GLU A 26 -10.82 -21.27 -8.66
C GLU A 26 -9.38 -21.01 -8.21
N ILE A 27 -9.12 -19.86 -7.59
CA ILE A 27 -7.81 -19.51 -7.03
C ILE A 27 -7.42 -20.49 -5.91
N ASP A 28 -8.34 -20.75 -4.99
CA ASP A 28 -8.11 -21.62 -3.83
C ASP A 28 -7.90 -23.08 -4.25
N ASP A 29 -8.67 -23.56 -5.23
CA ASP A 29 -8.57 -24.92 -5.73
C ASP A 29 -7.32 -25.17 -6.59
N THR A 30 -6.83 -24.15 -7.29
CA THR A 30 -5.78 -24.30 -8.32
C THR A 30 -4.43 -23.80 -7.86
N GLY A 31 -4.38 -22.67 -7.16
CA GLY A 31 -3.16 -21.97 -6.77
C GLY A 31 -2.54 -21.12 -7.89
N LEU A 32 -1.73 -20.14 -7.50
CA LEU A 32 -1.21 -19.10 -8.38
C LEU A 32 -0.39 -19.64 -9.56
N ASP A 33 0.55 -20.55 -9.30
CA ASP A 33 1.47 -21.05 -10.33
C ASP A 33 0.72 -21.86 -11.41
N ALA A 34 -0.26 -22.67 -11.00
CA ALA A 34 -1.06 -23.43 -11.95
C ALA A 34 -2.02 -22.54 -12.75
N LEU A 35 -2.53 -21.46 -12.15
CA LEU A 35 -3.34 -20.46 -12.87
C LEU A 35 -2.48 -19.70 -13.90
N ARG A 36 -1.27 -19.30 -13.55
CA ARG A 36 -0.33 -18.64 -14.47
C ARG A 36 0.03 -19.52 -15.68
N ALA A 37 0.04 -20.84 -15.51
CA ALA A 37 0.39 -21.79 -16.56
C ALA A 37 -0.76 -22.06 -17.56
N ARG A 38 -1.97 -21.50 -17.32
CA ARG A 38 -3.10 -21.69 -18.25
C ARG A 38 -2.95 -20.80 -19.49
N ASP A 39 -3.18 -21.33 -20.65
CA ASP A 39 -3.05 -20.60 -21.93
C ASP A 39 -4.00 -19.38 -22.02
N GLU A 40 -5.15 -19.45 -21.34
CA GLU A 40 -6.13 -18.36 -21.27
C GLU A 40 -5.80 -17.28 -20.23
N ALA A 41 -4.77 -17.48 -19.39
CA ALA A 41 -4.39 -16.55 -18.33
C ALA A 41 -3.29 -15.60 -18.82
N VAL A 42 -3.65 -14.37 -19.18
CA VAL A 42 -2.66 -13.33 -19.49
C VAL A 42 -2.27 -12.61 -18.22
N SER A 43 -1.18 -13.07 -17.58
CA SER A 43 -0.66 -12.46 -16.37
C SER A 43 -0.02 -11.10 -16.65
N VAL A 44 -0.15 -10.19 -15.70
CA VAL A 44 0.46 -8.85 -15.72
C VAL A 44 1.09 -8.55 -14.35
N PRO A 45 2.13 -7.71 -14.27
CA PRO A 45 2.70 -7.31 -12.98
C PRO A 45 1.64 -6.69 -12.06
N ALA A 46 1.67 -7.02 -10.77
CA ALA A 46 0.72 -6.53 -9.77
C ALA A 46 0.55 -5.00 -9.81
N ARG A 47 1.65 -4.24 -9.97
CA ARG A 47 1.60 -2.78 -10.12
C ARG A 47 0.82 -2.27 -11.33
N LYS A 48 0.67 -3.10 -12.36
CA LYS A 48 -0.12 -2.79 -13.56
C LYS A 48 -1.54 -3.32 -13.44
N LEU A 49 -1.71 -4.46 -12.75
CA LEU A 49 -3.02 -5.05 -12.52
C LEU A 49 -3.90 -4.14 -11.66
N TYR A 50 -3.35 -3.59 -10.57
CA TYR A 50 -4.10 -2.74 -9.63
C TYR A 50 -4.10 -1.29 -10.11
N ASP A 51 -5.21 -0.87 -10.74
CA ASP A 51 -5.36 0.39 -11.46
C ASP A 51 -6.30 1.40 -10.75
N GLY A 52 -6.50 1.25 -9.44
CA GLY A 52 -7.24 2.23 -8.64
C GLY A 52 -6.50 3.57 -8.53
N ARG A 53 -7.24 4.67 -8.32
CA ARG A 53 -6.63 6.00 -8.22
C ARG A 53 -5.58 6.10 -7.09
N GLN A 54 -5.80 5.42 -5.96
CA GLN A 54 -4.79 5.33 -4.90
C GLN A 54 -3.51 4.69 -5.42
N GLN A 55 -3.63 3.54 -6.10
CA GLN A 55 -2.50 2.78 -6.63
C GLN A 55 -1.72 3.56 -7.68
N GLN A 56 -2.41 4.36 -8.52
CA GLN A 56 -1.77 5.27 -9.47
C GLN A 56 -0.93 6.32 -8.74
N TYR A 57 -1.48 7.00 -7.72
CA TYR A 57 -0.76 8.00 -6.94
C TYR A 57 0.43 7.41 -6.18
N ILE A 58 0.27 6.21 -5.62
CA ILE A 58 1.37 5.50 -4.95
C ILE A 58 2.45 5.11 -5.96
N SER A 59 2.07 4.67 -7.17
CA SER A 59 3.04 4.35 -8.23
C SER A 59 3.86 5.58 -8.62
N GLU A 60 3.22 6.75 -8.80
CA GLU A 60 3.90 8.01 -9.08
C GLU A 60 4.87 8.39 -7.94
N ALA A 61 4.44 8.25 -6.68
CA ALA A 61 5.27 8.55 -5.53
C ALA A 61 6.48 7.62 -5.42
N VAL A 62 6.27 6.31 -5.59
CA VAL A 62 7.34 5.29 -5.57
C VAL A 62 8.35 5.54 -6.69
N ASP A 63 7.89 5.86 -7.89
CA ASP A 63 8.77 6.15 -9.02
C ASP A 63 9.58 7.44 -8.78
N SER A 64 8.98 8.47 -8.15
CA SER A 64 9.70 9.70 -7.75
C SER A 64 10.74 9.41 -6.67
N LEU A 65 10.38 8.71 -5.60
CA LEU A 65 11.32 8.34 -4.53
C LEU A 65 12.54 7.57 -5.07
N ARG A 66 12.32 6.63 -5.97
CA ARG A 66 13.40 5.87 -6.62
C ARG A 66 14.25 6.75 -7.52
N ALA A 67 13.65 7.70 -8.25
CA ALA A 67 14.38 8.65 -9.08
C ALA A 67 15.29 9.58 -8.26
N ASP A 68 14.89 9.90 -7.03
CA ASP A 68 15.64 10.70 -6.06
C ASP A 68 16.67 9.88 -5.25
N GLY A 69 16.88 8.60 -5.62
CA GLY A 69 17.95 7.76 -5.06
C GLY A 69 17.55 6.97 -3.81
N ASN A 70 16.27 6.94 -3.45
CA ASN A 70 15.80 6.08 -2.36
C ASN A 70 15.58 4.64 -2.83
N THR A 71 15.83 3.68 -1.94
CA THR A 71 15.41 2.29 -2.14
C THR A 71 13.95 2.15 -1.73
N VAL A 72 13.10 1.67 -2.61
CA VAL A 72 11.68 1.49 -2.29
C VAL A 72 11.23 0.10 -2.69
N ASP A 73 10.80 -0.70 -1.71
CA ASP A 73 10.07 -1.94 -1.93
C ASP A 73 8.56 -1.69 -1.81
N ARG A 74 7.77 -2.32 -2.66
CA ARG A 74 6.32 -2.23 -2.63
C ARG A 74 5.69 -3.59 -2.76
N TYR A 75 4.78 -3.88 -1.83
CA TYR A 75 3.93 -5.07 -1.85
C TYR A 75 2.47 -4.67 -1.81
N PHE A 76 1.62 -5.58 -2.30
CA PHE A 76 0.17 -5.44 -2.22
C PHE A 76 -0.41 -6.56 -1.37
N ILE A 77 -1.35 -6.22 -0.50
CA ILE A 77 -2.25 -7.20 0.09
C ILE A 77 -3.34 -7.49 -0.94
N SER A 78 -3.33 -8.69 -1.47
CA SER A 78 -4.27 -9.20 -2.45
C SER A 78 -5.29 -10.13 -1.82
N ALA A 79 -6.59 -9.88 -2.03
CA ALA A 79 -7.64 -10.80 -1.61
C ALA A 79 -7.62 -12.13 -2.38
N GLY A 80 -6.91 -12.21 -3.51
CA GLY A 80 -6.72 -13.44 -4.29
C GLY A 80 -5.47 -14.23 -3.88
N PHE A 81 -4.33 -13.53 -3.66
CA PHE A 81 -3.01 -14.17 -3.63
C PHE A 81 -2.18 -13.84 -2.39
N GLY A 82 -2.75 -13.18 -1.37
CA GLY A 82 -2.04 -12.80 -0.16
C GLY A 82 -1.09 -11.62 -0.37
N LEU A 83 0.08 -11.64 0.24
CA LEU A 83 1.09 -10.61 0.04
C LEU A 83 1.86 -10.87 -1.26
N VAL A 84 1.79 -9.92 -2.21
CA VAL A 84 2.43 -10.03 -3.53
C VAL A 84 3.34 -8.83 -3.79
N ALA A 85 4.51 -9.08 -4.37
CA ALA A 85 5.43 -8.01 -4.76
C ALA A 85 4.90 -7.24 -5.98
N GLU A 86 5.25 -5.95 -6.12
CA GLU A 86 4.74 -5.08 -7.20
C GLU A 86 5.04 -5.60 -8.62
N ARG A 87 6.11 -6.37 -8.77
CA ARG A 87 6.56 -6.93 -10.06
C ARG A 87 6.10 -8.36 -10.26
N GLU A 88 5.42 -8.94 -9.29
CA GLU A 88 4.91 -10.30 -9.39
C GLU A 88 3.81 -10.37 -10.45
N GLU A 89 3.98 -11.31 -11.38
CA GLU A 89 3.02 -11.53 -12.46
C GLU A 89 1.77 -12.23 -11.90
N LEU A 90 0.61 -11.60 -12.05
CA LEU A 90 -0.66 -12.12 -11.55
C LEU A 90 -1.63 -12.35 -12.71
N PRO A 91 -2.33 -13.47 -12.75
CA PRO A 91 -3.45 -13.66 -13.66
C PRO A 91 -4.62 -12.77 -13.23
N PRO A 92 -5.50 -12.35 -14.16
CA PRO A 92 -6.70 -11.61 -13.83
C PRO A 92 -7.61 -12.38 -12.88
N TYR A 93 -8.15 -11.69 -11.88
CA TYR A 93 -9.02 -12.33 -10.88
C TYR A 93 -10.08 -11.36 -10.34
N ASN A 94 -11.15 -11.93 -9.81
CA ASN A 94 -12.22 -11.19 -9.17
C ASN A 94 -12.41 -11.66 -7.71
N ALA A 95 -11.59 -11.11 -6.81
CA ALA A 95 -11.76 -11.23 -5.37
C ALA A 95 -11.36 -9.91 -4.70
N THR A 96 -12.13 -9.46 -3.71
CA THR A 96 -11.88 -8.24 -2.93
C THR A 96 -12.39 -8.40 -1.52
N PHE A 97 -11.66 -7.88 -0.53
CA PHE A 97 -12.10 -7.86 0.86
C PHE A 97 -13.32 -6.96 1.09
N ALA A 98 -13.54 -5.96 0.25
CA ALA A 98 -14.68 -5.04 0.37
C ALA A 98 -16.07 -5.71 0.20
N GLU A 99 -16.13 -6.90 -0.36
CA GLU A 99 -17.36 -7.68 -0.54
C GLU A 99 -17.51 -8.82 0.49
N MET A 100 -16.55 -8.94 1.42
CA MET A 100 -16.52 -9.99 2.44
C MET A 100 -17.00 -9.47 3.80
N THR A 101 -17.64 -10.35 4.55
CA THR A 101 -17.91 -10.11 5.97
C THR A 101 -16.61 -10.18 6.78
N ALA A 102 -16.64 -9.62 7.98
CA ALA A 102 -15.49 -9.65 8.88
C ALA A 102 -14.92 -11.08 9.09
N SER A 103 -15.78 -12.07 9.28
CA SER A 103 -15.36 -13.48 9.46
C SER A 103 -14.77 -14.09 8.19
N GLU A 104 -15.27 -13.70 7.01
CA GLU A 104 -14.71 -14.15 5.73
C GLU A 104 -13.35 -13.53 5.49
N ILE A 105 -13.15 -12.23 5.84
CA ILE A 105 -11.84 -11.58 5.79
C ILE A 105 -10.84 -12.33 6.67
N ASP A 106 -11.18 -12.61 7.93
CA ASP A 106 -10.30 -13.32 8.87
C ASP A 106 -9.93 -14.71 8.36
N SER A 107 -10.91 -15.47 7.87
CA SER A 107 -10.69 -16.81 7.34
C SER A 107 -9.80 -16.80 6.10
N ARG A 108 -10.06 -15.86 5.18
CA ARG A 108 -9.28 -15.73 3.94
C ARG A 108 -7.87 -15.23 4.21
N SER A 109 -7.73 -14.25 5.07
CA SER A 109 -6.44 -13.74 5.51
C SER A 109 -5.55 -14.84 6.10
N ALA A 110 -6.13 -15.67 6.97
CA ALA A 110 -5.43 -16.81 7.56
C ALA A 110 -5.01 -17.85 6.50
N SER A 111 -5.90 -18.16 5.52
CA SER A 111 -5.58 -19.11 4.44
C SER A 111 -4.48 -18.62 3.49
N LEU A 112 -4.35 -17.30 3.34
CA LEU A 112 -3.35 -16.64 2.51
C LEU A 112 -2.08 -16.22 3.29
N GLU A 113 -2.04 -16.51 4.61
CA GLU A 113 -0.90 -16.22 5.51
C GLU A 113 -0.48 -14.73 5.47
N ILE A 114 -1.46 -13.81 5.34
CA ILE A 114 -1.17 -12.40 5.06
C ILE A 114 -0.35 -11.77 6.19
N SER A 115 -0.72 -11.96 7.46
CA SER A 115 -0.01 -11.39 8.60
C SER A 115 1.42 -11.94 8.68
N GLU A 116 1.61 -13.26 8.60
CA GLU A 116 2.92 -13.90 8.68
C GLU A 116 3.85 -13.40 7.56
N ARG A 117 3.38 -13.46 6.30
CA ARG A 117 4.15 -12.99 5.14
C ARG A 117 4.50 -11.50 5.21
N THR A 118 3.61 -10.69 5.79
CA THR A 118 3.89 -9.26 5.97
C THR A 118 4.92 -9.04 7.07
N ARG A 119 4.87 -9.77 8.18
CA ARG A 119 5.91 -9.73 9.22
C ARG A 119 7.27 -10.13 8.66
N ASP A 120 7.32 -11.16 7.83
CA ASP A 120 8.56 -11.56 7.15
C ASP A 120 9.06 -10.43 6.23
N ALA A 121 8.18 -9.79 5.49
CA ALA A 121 8.54 -8.69 4.59
C ALA A 121 9.10 -7.49 5.34
N ILE A 122 8.47 -7.05 6.44
CA ILE A 122 8.94 -5.88 7.22
C ILE A 122 10.25 -6.14 7.96
N THR A 123 10.61 -7.42 8.19
CA THR A 123 11.85 -7.82 8.88
C THR A 123 12.93 -8.34 7.93
N SER A 124 12.63 -8.46 6.64
CA SER A 124 13.57 -9.01 5.63
C SER A 124 14.74 -8.08 5.30
N SER A 125 14.58 -6.79 5.56
CA SER A 125 15.56 -5.74 5.32
C SER A 125 15.48 -4.68 6.42
N SER A 126 16.51 -3.83 6.53
CA SER A 126 16.46 -2.69 7.42
C SER A 126 15.76 -1.52 6.70
N TYR A 127 14.50 -1.31 7.00
CA TYR A 127 13.75 -0.17 6.48
C TYR A 127 13.78 1.01 7.47
N ASP A 128 13.96 2.22 6.95
CA ASP A 128 13.80 3.44 7.74
C ASP A 128 12.33 3.71 8.03
N ILE A 129 11.46 3.49 7.02
CA ILE A 129 10.01 3.76 7.10
C ILE A 129 9.22 2.65 6.41
N VAL A 130 8.10 2.25 7.04
CA VAL A 130 7.09 1.36 6.46
C VAL A 130 5.75 2.10 6.38
N PHE A 131 5.25 2.34 5.18
CA PHE A 131 3.92 2.91 4.94
C PHE A 131 2.88 1.80 4.76
N PHE A 132 1.84 1.81 5.60
CA PHE A 132 0.67 0.91 5.49
C PHE A 132 -0.50 1.67 4.84
N THR A 133 -0.53 1.77 3.52
CA THR A 133 -1.52 2.57 2.77
C THR A 133 -2.86 1.84 2.58
N LEU A 134 -3.41 1.30 3.66
CA LEU A 134 -4.50 0.33 3.69
C LEU A 134 -5.86 0.94 4.08
N GLY A 135 -6.95 0.37 3.61
CA GLY A 135 -8.30 0.60 4.11
C GLY A 135 -8.64 -0.31 5.30
N SER A 136 -9.78 -0.08 5.96
CA SER A 136 -10.20 -0.81 7.16
C SER A 136 -10.22 -2.33 6.99
N ASP A 137 -10.77 -2.82 5.87
CA ASP A 137 -10.87 -4.26 5.59
C ASP A 137 -9.49 -4.89 5.38
N TYR A 138 -8.55 -4.12 4.82
CA TYR A 138 -7.16 -4.56 4.63
C TYR A 138 -6.35 -4.49 5.92
N TYR A 139 -6.59 -3.50 6.79
CA TYR A 139 -6.01 -3.51 8.14
C TYR A 139 -6.48 -4.71 8.95
N ARG A 140 -7.77 -5.10 8.79
CA ARG A 140 -8.29 -6.32 9.39
C ARG A 140 -7.61 -7.57 8.81
N ALA A 141 -7.54 -7.68 7.48
CA ALA A 141 -6.89 -8.80 6.80
C ALA A 141 -5.41 -8.95 7.18
N LEU A 142 -4.74 -7.83 7.47
CA LEU A 142 -3.35 -7.81 7.88
C LEU A 142 -3.15 -8.28 9.32
N ASP A 143 -4.15 -8.18 10.19
CA ASP A 143 -3.98 -8.18 11.65
C ASP A 143 -2.91 -7.14 12.06
N LEU A 144 -3.25 -5.86 11.85
CA LEU A 144 -2.29 -4.76 11.99
C LEU A 144 -1.57 -4.78 13.35
N SER A 145 -2.25 -5.17 14.42
CA SER A 145 -1.64 -5.24 15.76
C SER A 145 -0.51 -6.27 15.83
N ASP A 146 -0.71 -7.45 15.22
CA ASP A 146 0.31 -8.50 15.16
C ASP A 146 1.52 -8.05 14.33
N VAL A 147 1.28 -7.42 13.18
CA VAL A 147 2.35 -6.90 12.29
C VAL A 147 3.13 -5.77 12.96
N LEU A 148 2.46 -4.80 13.59
CA LEU A 148 3.15 -3.70 14.28
C LEU A 148 4.00 -4.19 15.46
N SER A 149 3.59 -5.26 16.12
CA SER A 149 4.39 -5.86 17.21
C SER A 149 5.73 -6.45 16.75
N ALA A 150 5.85 -6.76 15.45
CA ALA A 150 7.06 -7.29 14.83
C ALA A 150 7.92 -6.20 14.15
N LEU A 151 7.44 -4.93 14.13
CA LEU A 151 8.18 -3.83 13.50
C LEU A 151 9.49 -3.57 14.28
N PRO A 152 10.65 -3.53 13.60
CA PRO A 152 11.92 -3.21 14.25
C PRO A 152 11.87 -1.83 14.95
N ALA A 153 12.54 -1.71 16.10
CA ALA A 153 12.47 -0.49 16.94
C ALA A 153 13.06 0.77 16.26
N ASP A 154 13.94 0.58 15.29
CA ASP A 154 14.56 1.62 14.47
C ASP A 154 13.83 1.91 13.18
N THR A 155 12.71 1.22 12.92
CA THR A 155 11.84 1.42 11.76
C THR A 155 10.59 2.20 12.15
N LEU A 156 10.27 3.29 11.45
CA LEU A 156 9.03 4.05 11.67
C LEU A 156 7.86 3.41 10.90
N GLY A 157 6.80 3.03 11.59
CA GLY A 157 5.53 2.62 10.99
C GLY A 157 4.61 3.82 10.73
N VAL A 158 4.12 3.98 9.53
CA VAL A 158 3.14 5.02 9.16
C VAL A 158 1.81 4.37 8.79
N THR A 159 0.81 4.60 9.61
CA THR A 159 -0.57 4.11 9.41
C THR A 159 -1.52 5.27 9.11
N PHE A 160 -2.77 4.96 8.80
CA PHE A 160 -3.78 5.98 8.48
C PHE A 160 -5.09 5.69 9.21
N ASN A 161 -5.59 6.66 10.00
CA ASN A 161 -6.81 6.53 10.81
C ASN A 161 -6.74 5.36 11.82
N GLN A 162 -5.57 5.11 12.42
CA GLN A 162 -5.31 4.05 13.40
C GLN A 162 -4.73 4.64 14.69
N GLU A 163 -5.18 5.83 15.10
CA GLU A 163 -4.59 6.62 16.17
C GLU A 163 -4.51 5.83 17.49
N GLU A 164 -5.61 5.19 17.92
CA GLU A 164 -5.67 4.42 19.18
C GLU A 164 -4.69 3.23 19.20
N LEU A 165 -4.42 2.65 18.03
CA LEU A 165 -3.45 1.56 17.92
C LEU A 165 -2.02 2.11 17.84
N ALA A 166 -1.79 3.17 17.08
CA ALA A 166 -0.48 3.80 16.93
C ALA A 166 0.05 4.30 18.27
N ASP A 167 -0.80 4.87 19.13
CA ASP A 167 -0.46 5.34 20.50
C ASP A 167 0.11 4.23 21.41
N GLN A 168 0.00 2.96 21.03
CA GLN A 168 0.55 1.84 21.81
C GLN A 168 2.02 1.54 21.47
N TYR A 169 2.59 2.19 20.45
CA TYR A 169 3.94 1.95 19.95
C TYR A 169 4.72 3.26 19.86
N GLU A 170 5.97 3.26 20.29
CA GLU A 170 6.84 4.46 20.26
C GLU A 170 7.31 4.84 18.85
N ASN A 171 7.34 3.84 17.94
CA ASN A 171 7.82 3.98 16.56
C ASN A 171 6.69 3.83 15.50
N VAL A 172 5.47 4.17 15.87
CA VAL A 172 4.32 4.16 14.93
C VAL A 172 3.58 5.48 15.01
N ILE A 173 3.24 6.04 13.86
CA ILE A 173 2.35 7.20 13.74
C ILE A 173 1.11 6.86 12.95
N SER A 174 0.04 7.63 13.18
CA SER A 174 -1.19 7.54 12.41
C SER A 174 -1.58 8.88 11.81
N VAL A 175 -1.46 9.01 10.50
CA VAL A 175 -1.84 10.23 9.77
C VAL A 175 -3.36 10.23 9.52
N PRO A 176 -4.10 11.29 9.89
CA PRO A 176 -5.53 11.36 9.65
C PRO A 176 -5.84 11.44 8.15
N ALA A 177 -6.67 10.50 7.66
CA ALA A 177 -7.02 10.38 6.24
C ALA A 177 -8.54 10.26 6.06
N ARG A 178 -9.27 11.30 6.44
CA ARG A 178 -10.74 11.38 6.44
C ARG A 178 -11.25 12.36 5.37
N THR A 179 -12.57 12.54 5.32
CA THR A 179 -13.22 13.43 4.33
C THR A 179 -12.77 14.88 4.43
N GLU A 180 -12.50 15.37 5.63
CA GLU A 180 -12.05 16.75 5.86
C GLU A 180 -10.67 16.96 5.23
N GLN A 181 -9.72 16.10 5.55
CA GLN A 181 -8.37 16.14 4.99
C GLN A 181 -8.37 15.95 3.46
N ALA A 182 -9.26 15.10 2.93
CA ALA A 182 -9.39 14.95 1.48
C ALA A 182 -9.83 16.25 0.80
N LYS A 183 -10.77 17.01 1.41
CA LYS A 183 -11.16 18.33 0.91
C LYS A 183 -10.02 19.34 0.98
N GLU A 184 -9.27 19.37 2.09
CA GLU A 184 -8.11 20.22 2.27
C GLU A 184 -7.04 19.92 1.22
N GLN A 185 -6.80 18.66 0.93
CA GLN A 185 -5.84 18.20 -0.07
C GLN A 185 -6.32 18.34 -1.53
N GLY A 186 -7.61 18.66 -1.73
CA GLY A 186 -8.19 18.76 -3.08
C GLY A 186 -8.30 17.41 -3.80
N THR A 187 -8.48 16.33 -3.04
CA THR A 187 -8.59 14.96 -3.56
C THR A 187 -9.81 14.23 -3.00
N ILE A 188 -10.01 12.99 -3.39
CA ILE A 188 -11.05 12.11 -2.84
C ILE A 188 -10.48 11.22 -1.74
N VAL A 189 -11.30 10.84 -0.75
CA VAL A 189 -10.86 10.04 0.41
C VAL A 189 -10.14 8.75 -0.01
N VAL A 190 -10.64 8.07 -1.04
CA VAL A 190 -10.04 6.80 -1.53
C VAL A 190 -8.62 6.99 -2.06
N ALA A 191 -8.27 8.18 -2.55
CA ALA A 191 -6.94 8.47 -3.11
C ALA A 191 -6.00 9.20 -2.12
N LEU A 192 -6.51 9.56 -0.94
CA LEU A 192 -5.81 10.48 -0.03
C LEU A 192 -4.47 9.94 0.47
N LYS A 193 -4.40 8.65 0.82
CA LYS A 193 -3.15 8.02 1.27
C LYS A 193 -2.08 8.02 0.18
N GLY A 194 -2.47 7.77 -1.07
CA GLY A 194 -1.58 7.91 -2.22
C GLY A 194 -1.12 9.36 -2.43
N ASN A 195 -2.02 10.34 -2.21
CA ASN A 195 -1.66 11.75 -2.25
C ASN A 195 -0.65 12.11 -1.15
N TYR A 196 -0.81 11.59 0.05
CA TYR A 196 0.14 11.80 1.14
C TYR A 196 1.52 11.23 0.84
N LEU A 197 1.60 10.05 0.23
CA LEU A 197 2.88 9.50 -0.18
C LEU A 197 3.53 10.35 -1.30
N LYS A 198 2.74 10.96 -2.20
CA LYS A 198 3.25 11.94 -3.18
C LYS A 198 3.78 13.21 -2.51
N ASN A 199 3.09 13.71 -1.49
CA ASN A 199 3.55 14.86 -0.72
C ASN A 199 4.88 14.56 -0.04
N PHE A 200 4.98 13.39 0.62
CA PHE A 200 6.20 12.91 1.24
C PHE A 200 7.34 12.79 0.23
N ALA A 201 7.11 12.17 -0.92
CA ALA A 201 8.11 12.08 -2.00
C ALA A 201 8.57 13.46 -2.47
N SER A 202 7.62 14.39 -2.66
CA SER A 202 7.94 15.76 -3.06
C SER A 202 8.75 16.50 -2.00
N HIS A 203 8.50 16.24 -0.71
CA HIS A 203 9.26 16.83 0.39
C HIS A 203 10.71 16.34 0.38
N LEU A 204 10.93 15.03 0.22
CA LEU A 204 12.29 14.47 0.12
C LEU A 204 13.05 15.01 -1.10
N ALA A 205 12.39 15.20 -2.25
CA ALA A 205 12.99 15.75 -3.46
C ALA A 205 13.56 17.18 -3.28
N THR A 206 13.12 17.90 -2.22
CA THR A 206 13.71 19.21 -1.87
C THR A 206 14.97 19.11 -1.01
N GLY A 207 15.44 17.90 -0.71
CA GLY A 207 16.62 17.64 0.11
C GLY A 207 16.35 17.71 1.63
N ASN A 208 15.10 17.71 2.04
CA ASN A 208 14.69 17.69 3.44
C ASN A 208 14.42 16.24 3.89
N GLU A 209 15.41 15.60 4.49
CA GLU A 209 15.18 14.30 5.14
C GLU A 209 14.47 14.52 6.48
N PRO A 210 13.41 13.75 6.79
CA PRO A 210 12.73 13.85 8.08
C PRO A 210 13.61 13.27 9.18
N ASP A 211 13.79 14.03 10.26
CA ASP A 211 14.59 13.63 11.43
C ASP A 211 13.72 13.05 12.57
N SER A 212 12.41 13.13 12.44
CA SER A 212 11.46 12.71 13.48
C SER A 212 10.14 12.17 12.88
N PRO A 213 9.35 11.40 13.67
CA PRO A 213 8.00 11.00 13.27
C PRO A 213 7.08 12.19 12.90
N ASP A 214 7.19 13.31 13.63
CA ASP A 214 6.40 14.53 13.35
C ASP A 214 6.77 15.16 12.00
N ASP A 215 8.04 15.07 11.59
CA ASP A 215 8.47 15.54 10.26
C ASP A 215 7.88 14.69 9.14
N VAL A 216 7.79 13.36 9.35
CA VAL A 216 7.16 12.44 8.39
C VAL A 216 5.66 12.75 8.26
N GLU A 217 4.94 12.95 9.37
CA GLU A 217 3.54 13.37 9.35
C GLU A 217 3.39 14.70 8.61
N SER A 218 4.19 15.69 8.97
CA SER A 218 4.18 17.02 8.35
C SER A 218 4.45 16.94 6.85
N ALA A 219 5.40 16.11 6.42
CA ALA A 219 5.71 15.90 5.00
C ALA A 219 4.52 15.27 4.25
N CYS A 220 3.81 14.31 4.85
CA CYS A 220 2.60 13.71 4.28
C CYS A 220 1.48 14.75 4.12
N LEU A 221 1.29 15.62 5.11
CA LEU A 221 0.21 16.62 5.13
C LEU A 221 0.51 17.85 4.26
N SER A 222 1.77 18.18 4.03
CA SER A 222 2.21 19.36 3.28
C SER A 222 1.90 19.20 1.79
N LYS A 223 1.22 20.18 1.19
CA LYS A 223 1.05 20.21 -0.27
C LYS A 223 2.38 20.57 -0.94
N PRO A 224 2.71 19.95 -2.07
CA PRO A 224 3.83 20.40 -2.88
C PRO A 224 3.65 21.88 -3.24
N THR A 225 4.67 22.70 -3.01
CA THR A 225 4.67 24.09 -3.47
C THR A 225 4.65 24.07 -4.99
N SER A 226 3.57 24.57 -5.61
CA SER A 226 3.53 24.67 -7.06
C SER A 226 4.56 25.69 -7.51
N GLN A 227 5.38 25.37 -8.50
CA GLN A 227 6.37 26.30 -9.09
C GLN A 227 5.75 27.59 -9.68
N GLN A 228 4.42 27.72 -9.70
CA GLN A 228 3.70 28.89 -10.17
C GLN A 228 3.68 30.06 -9.19
N ASP A 229 3.97 29.84 -7.91
CA ASP A 229 3.98 30.92 -6.90
C ASP A 229 5.30 31.74 -6.87
N LEU A 230 6.27 31.41 -7.74
CA LEU A 230 7.57 32.11 -7.83
C LEU A 230 7.64 33.18 -8.94
N THR A 231 6.55 33.45 -9.65
CA THR A 231 6.55 34.44 -10.77
C THR A 231 5.79 35.75 -10.47
N ASP A 232 5.30 35.94 -9.24
CA ASP A 232 4.60 37.17 -8.82
C ASP A 232 5.46 38.01 -7.84
N PHE A 233 6.70 38.33 -8.23
CA PHE A 233 7.51 39.40 -7.62
C PHE A 233 8.17 40.25 -8.67
#